data_28d26652cf1f224193b99ae679ff2a24
#
_entry.id   28d26652cf1f224193b99ae679ff2a24
#
_cell.length_a   1.000
_cell.length_b   1.000
_cell.length_c   1.000
_cell.angle_alpha   90.00
_cell.angle_beta   90.00
_cell.angle_gamma   90.00
#
_symmetry.space_group_name_H-M   'P 1'
#
loop_
_entity.id
_entity.type
_entity.pdbx_description
1 polymer ?
#
loop_
_entity_poly.entity_id
_entity_poly.type
_entity_poly.pdbx_seq_one_letter_code
_entity_poly.pdbx_strand_id
1 'polypeptide(L)' 'MEKTLLCTKEAARYLGVSKAFLERDRWAGARIPFIKVGSRAVRYRHADLDAYIERQVRMSTSDRGAFA' A
#
# COMPACT_ATOMS: atom_id res chain seq x y z
N MET A 1 12.34 17.31 6.44
CA MET A 1 12.75 16.11 5.96
C MET A 1 11.66 15.23 5.54
N GLU A 2 11.80 14.64 4.38
CA GLU A 2 10.78 13.79 3.91
C GLU A 2 10.82 12.46 4.46
N LYS A 3 9.72 11.86 4.75
CA LYS A 3 9.64 10.52 5.21
C LYS A 3 9.65 9.63 4.05
N THR A 4 10.65 8.82 3.90
CA THR A 4 10.68 7.87 2.82
C THR A 4 10.04 6.56 3.22
N LEU A 5 9.91 6.31 4.50
CA LEU A 5 9.26 5.11 4.98
C LEU A 5 8.03 5.47 5.78
N LEU A 6 6.96 4.74 5.58
CA LEU A 6 5.71 5.00 6.25
C LEU A 6 5.31 3.81 7.08
N CYS A 7 4.73 4.03 8.22
CA CYS A 7 4.26 2.92 9.03
C CYS A 7 2.94 2.45 8.40
N THR A 8 2.44 1.32 8.87
CA THR A 8 1.22 0.75 8.31
C THR A 8 0.06 1.74 8.33
N LYS A 9 -0.07 2.45 9.42
CA LYS A 9 -1.15 3.40 9.54
C LYS A 9 -1.04 4.54 8.53
N GLU A 10 0.15 5.04 8.37
CA GLU A 10 0.40 6.12 7.42
C GLU A 10 0.22 5.64 5.99
N ALA A 11 0.67 4.45 5.71
CA ALA A 11 0.53 3.88 4.38
C ALA A 11 -0.94 3.69 4.05
N ALA A 12 -1.71 3.23 5.03
CA ALA A 12 -3.13 3.03 4.81
C ALA A 12 -3.82 4.35 4.48
N ARG A 13 -3.44 5.40 5.18
CA ARG A 13 -3.99 6.70 4.91
C ARG A 13 -3.61 7.18 3.52
N TYR A 14 -2.39 6.95 3.14
CA TYR A 14 -1.93 7.35 1.84
C TYR A 14 -2.69 6.65 0.73
N LEU A 15 -3.01 5.39 0.94
CA LEU A 15 -3.74 4.62 -0.05
C LEU A 15 -5.26 4.78 0.07
N GLY A 16 -5.71 5.35 1.15
CA GLY A 16 -7.16 5.50 1.35
C GLY A 16 -7.84 4.21 1.76
N VAL A 17 -7.12 3.35 2.45
CA VAL A 17 -7.70 2.08 2.90
C VAL A 17 -7.52 1.95 4.40
N SER A 18 -8.06 0.91 4.99
CA SER A 18 -7.92 0.72 6.42
C SER A 18 -6.60 0.05 6.74
N LYS A 19 -6.17 0.21 7.97
CA LYS A 19 -4.97 -0.44 8.43
C LYS A 19 -5.13 -1.95 8.31
N ALA A 20 -6.32 -2.44 8.61
CA ALA A 20 -6.60 -3.85 8.53
C ALA A 20 -6.43 -4.38 7.11
N PHE A 21 -6.70 -3.56 6.13
CA PHE A 21 -6.54 -3.93 4.74
C PHE A 21 -5.07 -4.28 4.48
N LEU A 22 -4.16 -3.45 4.96
CA LEU A 22 -2.75 -3.70 4.74
C LEU A 22 -2.26 -4.90 5.55
N GLU A 23 -2.77 -5.06 6.74
CA GLU A 23 -2.37 -6.20 7.56
C GLU A 23 -2.82 -7.49 6.90
N ARG A 24 -4.01 -7.49 6.39
CA ARG A 24 -4.52 -8.66 5.72
C ARG A 24 -3.74 -8.94 4.45
N ASP A 25 -3.34 -7.90 3.74
CA ASP A 25 -2.58 -8.06 2.53
C ASP A 25 -1.25 -8.75 2.82
N ARG A 26 -0.60 -8.41 3.93
CA ARG A 26 0.66 -9.03 4.29
C ARG A 26 0.50 -10.53 4.52
N TRP A 27 -0.61 -10.92 5.09
CA TRP A 27 -0.86 -12.33 5.33
C TRP A 27 -1.26 -13.05 4.06
N ALA A 28 -1.92 -12.37 3.16
CA ALA A 28 -2.42 -12.98 1.97
C ALA A 28 -1.46 -13.02 0.80
N GLY A 29 -0.26 -12.59 0.98
CA GLY A 29 0.69 -12.67 -0.10
C GLY A 29 1.43 -11.39 -0.38
N ALA A 30 1.17 -10.39 0.38
CA ALA A 30 1.91 -9.14 0.28
C ALA A 30 2.01 -8.58 -1.14
N ARG A 31 0.90 -8.26 -1.71
CA ARG A 31 0.90 -7.64 -3.01
C ARG A 31 1.57 -6.29 -2.97
N ILE A 32 1.51 -5.64 -1.81
CA ILE A 32 2.16 -4.37 -1.62
C ILE A 32 3.45 -4.63 -0.89
N PRO A 33 4.59 -4.35 -1.49
CA PRO A 33 5.87 -4.63 -0.85
C PRO A 33 6.04 -3.88 0.45
N PHE A 34 6.66 -4.49 1.41
CA PHE A 34 6.92 -3.82 2.67
C PHE A 34 8.30 -4.22 3.17
N ILE A 35 8.83 -3.45 4.09
CA ILE A 35 10.14 -3.69 4.66
C ILE A 35 10.03 -3.95 6.14
N LYS A 36 10.75 -4.93 6.63
CA LYS A 36 10.79 -5.18 8.03
C LYS A 36 12.01 -4.52 8.59
N VAL A 37 11.80 -3.56 9.44
CA VAL A 37 12.91 -2.86 10.06
C VAL A 37 13.07 -3.44 11.44
N GLY A 38 14.13 -4.13 11.66
CA GLY A 38 14.32 -4.80 12.94
C GLY A 38 13.44 -6.03 12.97
N SER A 39 12.99 -6.42 14.12
CA SER A 39 12.23 -7.64 14.24
C SER A 39 10.73 -7.42 14.24
N ARG A 40 10.26 -6.23 14.50
CA ARG A 40 8.85 -6.03 14.58
C ARG A 40 8.28 -4.92 13.76
N ALA A 41 9.07 -3.94 13.43
CA ALA A 41 8.56 -2.79 12.74
C ALA A 41 8.37 -3.05 11.26
N VAL A 42 7.22 -2.70 10.74
CA VAL A 42 6.94 -2.86 9.32
C VAL A 42 6.81 -1.48 8.73
N ARG A 43 7.45 -1.26 7.61
CA ARG A 43 7.39 0.04 6.95
C ARG A 43 7.13 -0.14 5.47
N TYR A 44 6.54 0.87 4.87
CA TYR A 44 6.24 0.85 3.45
C TYR A 44 6.98 1.99 2.79
N ARG A 45 7.50 1.77 1.60
CA ARG A 45 8.18 2.82 0.88
C ARG A 45 7.18 3.54 0.00
N HIS A 46 7.34 4.84 -0.10
CA HIS A 46 6.46 5.65 -0.91
C HIS A 46 6.44 5.14 -2.34
N ALA A 47 7.61 4.85 -2.87
CA ALA A 47 7.72 4.37 -4.24
C ALA A 47 6.92 3.09 -4.48
N ASP A 48 6.92 2.22 -3.50
CA ASP A 48 6.19 0.97 -3.63
C ASP A 48 4.68 1.20 -3.58
N LEU A 49 4.26 2.14 -2.76
CA LEU A 49 2.84 2.46 -2.69
C LEU A 49 2.38 3.09 -3.99
N ASP A 50 3.21 3.96 -4.55
CA ASP A 50 2.87 4.59 -5.81
C ASP A 50 2.81 3.56 -6.93
N ALA A 51 3.71 2.62 -6.92
CA ALA A 51 3.72 1.57 -7.94
C ALA A 51 2.46 0.73 -7.84
N TYR A 52 2.04 0.45 -6.61
CA TYR A 52 0.83 -0.32 -6.40
C TYR A 52 -0.38 0.46 -6.94
N ILE A 53 -0.45 1.74 -6.65
CA ILE A 53 -1.53 2.57 -7.13
C ILE A 53 -1.58 2.58 -8.66
N GLU A 54 -0.43 2.70 -9.26
CA GLU A 54 -0.34 2.72 -10.70
C GLU A 54 -0.85 1.43 -11.32
N ARG A 55 -0.55 0.34 -10.70
CA ARG A 55 -1.02 -0.95 -11.17
C ARG A 55 -2.52 -1.07 -11.05
N GLN A 56 -3.06 -0.54 -9.96
CA GLN A 56 -4.50 -0.58 -9.76
C GLN A 56 -5.22 0.30 -10.78
N VAL A 57 -4.63 1.41 -11.11
CA VAL A 57 -5.21 2.28 -12.09
C VAL A 57 -5.31 1.58 -13.44
N ARG A 58 -4.26 0.87 -13.83
CA ARG A 58 -4.28 0.14 -15.04
C ARG A 58 -5.28 -0.94 -15.04
N MET A 59 -5.40 -1.64 -13.96
CA MET A 59 -6.35 -2.71 -13.87
C MET A 59 -7.76 -2.20 -13.85
N SER A 60 -7.98 -1.04 -13.36
CA SER A 60 -9.31 -0.51 -13.25
C SER A 60 -9.79 0.11 -14.53
N THR A 61 -8.95 0.24 -15.49
CA THR A 61 -9.32 0.85 -16.72
C THR A 61 -10.53 0.23 -17.33
N SER A 62 -10.59 -1.03 -17.29
CA SER A 62 -11.66 -1.73 -17.89
C SER A 62 -12.93 -1.62 -17.12
N ASP A 63 -12.87 -1.27 -15.89
CA ASP A 63 -14.04 -1.18 -15.16
C ASP A 63 -14.31 0.18 -14.70
N ARG A 64 -13.78 1.15 -15.32
CA ARG A 64 -13.92 2.45 -14.89
C ARG A 64 -15.27 2.89 -14.68
N GLY A 65 -16.13 2.33 -15.35
CA GLY A 65 -17.48 2.71 -15.23
C GLY A 65 -18.00 2.55 -13.87
N ALA A 66 -17.43 1.69 -13.15
CA ALA A 66 -17.91 1.36 -11.87
C ALA A 66 -17.94 2.51 -10.94
N PHE A 67 -17.09 3.40 -11.06
CA PHE A 67 -17.15 4.42 -10.14
C PHE A 67 -17.00 5.72 -10.73
N ALA A 68 -17.30 5.80 -11.85
CA ALA A 68 -17.16 7.00 -12.49
C ALA A 68 -17.92 8.00 -11.79
#